data_b1668efdb63d944850dd7491a8bd6874
#
_entry.id   b1668efdb63d944850dd7491a8bd6874
#
_cell.length_a   1.000
_cell.length_b   1.000
_cell.length_c   1.000
_cell.angle_alpha   90.00
_cell.angle_beta   90.00
_cell.angle_gamma   90.00
#
_symmetry.space_group_name_H-M   'P 1'
#
loop_
_entity.id
_entity.type
_entity.pdbx_description
1 polymer ?
#
loop_
_entity_poly.entity_id
_entity_poly.type
_entity_poly.pdbx_seq_one_letter_code
_entity_poly.pdbx_strand_id
1 'polypeptide(L)'
;MKFRLLLTISIFSFTSPMSYAAKSKLEVYGDIAQYGIPLTAGLITAIHMDGEGMMQLAEGAFWTAATTEILKVSVDAQRPNGGTQSFPSGHTSAASQGAAYLQFRYGSVYGIPAYAAAVVVGYSRVEANKHYWRDVAAGMALATGIQYAITVGGISATNLVLIPYFDGDETGIYASLSF
;
A
#
# COMPACT_ATOMS: atom_id res chain seq x y z
N MET A 1 -72.97 -2.89 -16.90
CA MET A 1 -72.15 -2.64 -15.67
C MET A 1 -70.72 -3.05 -15.94
N LYS A 2 -69.80 -2.07 -16.07
CA LYS A 2 -68.36 -2.35 -16.28
C LYS A 2 -67.65 -2.11 -14.95
N PHE A 3 -67.20 -3.19 -14.30
CA PHE A 3 -66.36 -3.11 -13.09
C PHE A 3 -64.95 -2.74 -13.50
N ARG A 4 -64.42 -1.58 -13.09
CA ARG A 4 -63.02 -1.21 -13.18
C ARG A 4 -62.35 -1.58 -11.86
N LEU A 5 -61.49 -2.59 -11.88
CA LEU A 5 -60.62 -2.95 -10.77
C LEU A 5 -59.42 -1.99 -10.78
N LEU A 6 -59.37 -1.10 -9.78
CA LEU A 6 -58.22 -0.24 -9.50
C LEU A 6 -57.22 -1.01 -8.65
N LEU A 7 -56.13 -1.44 -9.24
CA LEU A 7 -55.02 -2.08 -8.55
C LEU A 7 -54.09 -0.97 -8.02
N THR A 8 -54.16 -0.66 -6.71
CA THR A 8 -53.23 0.26 -6.04
C THR A 8 -51.98 -0.52 -5.62
N ILE A 9 -50.88 -0.30 -6.35
CA ILE A 9 -49.54 -0.83 -5.95
C ILE A 9 -48.94 0.13 -4.93
N SER A 10 -48.98 -0.27 -3.63
CA SER A 10 -48.23 0.41 -2.59
C SER A 10 -46.76 0.05 -2.64
N ILE A 11 -45.91 0.95 -3.17
CA ILE A 11 -44.46 0.82 -3.12
C ILE A 11 -44.03 1.18 -1.69
N PHE A 12 -43.78 0.16 -0.88
CA PHE A 12 -43.15 0.31 0.42
C PHE A 12 -41.66 0.53 0.23
N SER A 13 -41.22 1.78 0.17
CA SER A 13 -39.80 2.13 0.16
C SER A 13 -39.23 1.89 1.55
N PHE A 14 -38.57 0.75 1.75
CA PHE A 14 -37.72 0.50 2.90
C PHE A 14 -36.42 1.33 2.75
N THR A 15 -36.47 2.61 3.11
CA THR A 15 -35.25 3.38 3.36
C THR A 15 -34.78 3.05 4.78
N SER A 16 -34.01 1.97 4.94
CA SER A 16 -33.25 1.77 6.17
C SER A 16 -32.26 2.92 6.27
N PRO A 17 -32.26 3.72 7.36
CA PRO A 17 -31.21 4.70 7.55
C PRO A 17 -29.91 3.93 7.72
N MET A 18 -29.02 4.02 6.71
CA MET A 18 -27.65 3.55 6.82
C MET A 18 -27.01 4.43 7.89
N SER A 19 -26.92 3.93 9.12
CA SER A 19 -26.23 4.60 10.21
C SER A 19 -24.75 4.66 9.82
N TYR A 20 -24.33 5.78 9.24
CA TYR A 20 -22.94 6.07 8.99
C TYR A 20 -22.32 6.44 10.33
N ALA A 21 -21.85 5.44 11.08
CA ALA A 21 -21.08 5.70 12.28
C ALA A 21 -19.88 6.59 11.90
N ALA A 22 -19.76 7.76 12.52
CA ALA A 22 -18.65 8.67 12.27
C ALA A 22 -17.34 7.93 12.55
N LYS A 23 -16.38 8.00 11.62
CA LYS A 23 -15.06 7.41 11.80
C LYS A 23 -14.39 7.99 13.04
N SER A 24 -13.68 7.15 13.80
CA SER A 24 -12.87 7.63 14.93
C SER A 24 -11.73 8.53 14.40
N LYS A 25 -11.23 9.44 15.23
CA LYS A 25 -10.09 10.29 14.87
C LYS A 25 -8.87 9.45 14.49
N LEU A 26 -8.71 8.30 15.14
CA LEU A 26 -7.62 7.38 14.86
C LEU A 26 -7.79 6.68 13.51
N GLU A 27 -9.02 6.32 13.15
CA GLU A 27 -9.30 5.76 11.83
C GLU A 27 -9.00 6.78 10.72
N VAL A 28 -9.41 8.04 10.91
CA VAL A 28 -9.10 9.14 9.97
C VAL A 28 -7.58 9.34 9.85
N TYR A 29 -6.85 9.30 10.97
CA TYR A 29 -5.38 9.33 10.94
C TYR A 29 -4.82 8.22 10.06
N GLY A 30 -5.25 6.98 10.26
CA GLY A 30 -4.78 5.84 9.46
C GLY A 30 -5.09 5.98 7.96
N ASP A 31 -6.27 6.53 7.63
CA ASP A 31 -6.69 6.77 6.24
C ASP A 31 -5.80 7.83 5.55
N ILE A 32 -5.34 8.84 6.29
CA ILE A 32 -4.47 9.91 5.78
C ILE A 32 -3.01 9.47 5.78
N ALA A 33 -2.53 8.93 6.89
CA ALA A 33 -1.11 8.65 7.10
C ALA A 33 -0.59 7.50 6.21
N GLN A 34 -1.45 6.59 5.72
CA GLN A 34 -1.04 5.58 4.75
C GLN A 34 -0.44 6.19 3.47
N TYR A 35 -0.90 7.37 3.05
CA TYR A 35 -0.35 8.12 1.93
C TYR A 35 0.61 9.21 2.39
N GLY A 36 0.35 9.82 3.54
CA GLY A 36 1.16 10.90 4.10
C GLY A 36 2.61 10.50 4.34
N ILE A 37 2.85 9.28 4.84
CA ILE A 37 4.20 8.80 5.12
C ILE A 37 5.02 8.65 3.82
N PRO A 38 4.57 7.89 2.78
CA PRO A 38 5.32 7.79 1.53
C PRO A 38 5.42 9.12 0.77
N LEU A 39 4.42 10.00 0.85
CA LEU A 39 4.51 11.35 0.26
C LEU A 39 5.57 12.20 0.98
N THR A 40 5.66 12.12 2.30
CA THR A 40 6.73 12.77 3.07
C THR A 40 8.10 12.23 2.69
N ALA A 41 8.20 10.91 2.48
CA ALA A 41 9.42 10.28 1.98
C ALA A 41 9.82 10.85 0.61
N GLY A 42 8.87 10.96 -0.32
CA GLY A 42 9.09 11.58 -1.63
C GLY A 42 9.53 13.04 -1.54
N LEU A 43 8.93 13.82 -0.63
CA LEU A 43 9.32 15.21 -0.41
C LEU A 43 10.76 15.32 0.12
N ILE A 44 11.13 14.50 1.10
CA ILE A 44 12.50 14.45 1.63
C ILE A 44 13.48 14.09 0.50
N THR A 45 13.16 13.09 -0.31
CA THR A 45 13.96 12.66 -1.47
C THR A 45 14.14 13.79 -2.49
N ALA A 46 13.07 14.54 -2.79
CA ALA A 46 13.11 15.68 -3.71
C ALA A 46 13.99 16.82 -3.15
N ILE A 47 13.91 17.11 -1.85
CA ILE A 47 14.77 18.13 -1.20
C ILE A 47 16.25 17.73 -1.29
N HIS A 48 16.56 16.44 -1.18
CA HIS A 48 17.93 15.93 -1.37
C HIS A 48 18.36 15.83 -2.84
N MET A 49 17.48 16.15 -3.81
CA MET A 49 17.70 15.98 -5.25
C MET A 49 18.16 14.55 -5.61
N ASP A 50 17.66 13.56 -4.90
CA ASP A 50 18.05 12.15 -4.99
C ASP A 50 17.18 11.41 -6.02
N GLY A 51 17.56 11.52 -7.30
CA GLY A 51 16.82 10.90 -8.40
C GLY A 51 16.77 9.37 -8.32
N GLU A 52 17.86 8.73 -7.91
CA GLU A 52 17.89 7.27 -7.68
C GLU A 52 16.95 6.87 -6.56
N GLY A 53 17.01 7.57 -5.42
CA GLY A 53 16.12 7.34 -4.30
C GLY A 53 14.65 7.52 -4.68
N MET A 54 14.32 8.49 -5.53
CA MET A 54 12.94 8.68 -6.02
C MET A 54 12.45 7.48 -6.81
N MET A 55 13.31 6.89 -7.67
CA MET A 55 12.97 5.68 -8.42
C MET A 55 12.79 4.49 -7.48
N GLN A 56 13.70 4.28 -6.53
CA GLN A 56 13.60 3.21 -5.53
C GLN A 56 12.35 3.33 -4.64
N LEU A 57 11.94 4.55 -4.30
CA LEU A 57 10.68 4.81 -3.58
C LEU A 57 9.48 4.40 -4.43
N ALA A 58 9.46 4.80 -5.70
CA ALA A 58 8.37 4.48 -6.63
C ALA A 58 8.26 2.98 -6.91
N GLU A 59 9.37 2.29 -7.14
CA GLU A 59 9.44 0.84 -7.32
C GLU A 59 8.95 0.10 -6.07
N GLY A 60 9.40 0.52 -4.89
CA GLY A 60 8.96 -0.05 -3.63
C GLY A 60 7.46 0.12 -3.40
N ALA A 61 6.91 1.29 -3.72
CA ALA A 61 5.48 1.55 -3.65
C ALA A 61 4.69 0.67 -4.63
N PHE A 62 5.16 0.56 -5.88
CA PHE A 62 4.53 -0.29 -6.90
C PHE A 62 4.51 -1.77 -6.49
N TRP A 63 5.68 -2.33 -6.14
CA TRP A 63 5.78 -3.75 -5.81
C TRP A 63 5.07 -4.08 -4.50
N THR A 64 5.09 -3.18 -3.50
CA THR A 64 4.33 -3.35 -2.26
C THR A 64 2.83 -3.36 -2.54
N ALA A 65 2.32 -2.43 -3.34
CA ALA A 65 0.91 -2.38 -3.70
C ALA A 65 0.49 -3.63 -4.49
N ALA A 66 1.24 -3.98 -5.55
CA ALA A 66 0.94 -5.14 -6.40
C ALA A 66 0.91 -6.44 -5.59
N THR A 67 1.94 -6.70 -4.76
CA THR A 67 2.01 -7.92 -3.95
C THR A 67 0.92 -7.94 -2.87
N THR A 68 0.62 -6.78 -2.25
CA THR A 68 -0.48 -6.65 -1.28
C THR A 68 -1.82 -7.05 -1.92
N GLU A 69 -2.13 -6.55 -3.12
CA GLU A 69 -3.40 -6.86 -3.80
C GLU A 69 -3.46 -8.32 -4.29
N ILE A 70 -2.36 -8.86 -4.80
CA ILE A 70 -2.26 -10.30 -5.15
C ILE A 70 -2.56 -11.16 -3.93
N LEU A 71 -1.94 -10.87 -2.78
CA LEU A 71 -2.17 -11.63 -1.55
C LEU A 71 -3.61 -11.48 -1.04
N LYS A 72 -4.21 -10.29 -1.13
CA LYS A 72 -5.62 -10.07 -0.75
C LYS A 72 -6.57 -10.96 -1.53
N VAL A 73 -6.40 -11.03 -2.85
CA VAL A 73 -7.24 -11.86 -3.72
C VAL A 73 -6.97 -13.35 -3.50
N SER A 74 -5.70 -13.74 -3.35
CA SER A 74 -5.31 -15.16 -3.23
C SER A 74 -5.69 -15.78 -1.89
N VAL A 75 -5.57 -15.01 -0.79
CA VAL A 75 -5.86 -15.51 0.58
C VAL A 75 -7.34 -15.34 0.94
N ASP A 76 -7.96 -14.27 0.45
CA ASP A 76 -9.37 -13.86 0.69
C ASP A 76 -9.83 -14.04 2.16
N ALA A 77 -8.99 -13.62 3.10
CA ALA A 77 -9.26 -13.77 4.53
C ALA A 77 -10.41 -12.86 4.98
N GLN A 78 -11.25 -13.35 5.89
CA GLN A 78 -12.34 -12.56 6.47
C GLN A 78 -11.80 -11.52 7.48
N ARG A 79 -12.37 -10.32 7.45
CA ARG A 79 -12.10 -9.22 8.39
C ARG A 79 -12.86 -9.40 9.71
N PRO A 80 -12.41 -8.78 10.82
CA PRO A 80 -13.16 -8.78 12.08
C PRO A 80 -14.59 -8.27 11.94
N ASN A 81 -14.84 -7.31 11.05
CA ASN A 81 -16.16 -6.73 10.79
C ASN A 81 -17.01 -7.50 9.77
N GLY A 82 -16.58 -8.71 9.36
CA GLY A 82 -17.30 -9.57 8.41
C GLY A 82 -17.00 -9.32 6.93
N GLY A 83 -16.21 -8.29 6.58
CA GLY A 83 -15.76 -8.05 5.21
C GLY A 83 -14.72 -9.08 4.75
N THR A 84 -14.38 -9.05 3.47
CA THR A 84 -13.38 -9.93 2.84
C THR A 84 -12.02 -9.24 2.66
N GLN A 85 -11.02 -9.99 2.19
CA GLN A 85 -9.68 -9.49 1.81
C GLN A 85 -8.96 -8.77 2.96
N SER A 86 -8.99 -9.40 4.16
CA SER A 86 -8.32 -8.85 5.34
C SER A 86 -6.79 -8.88 5.23
N PHE A 87 -6.22 -9.94 4.65
CA PHE A 87 -4.78 -10.19 4.66
C PHE A 87 -4.11 -9.87 3.32
N PRO A 88 -2.97 -9.17 3.35
CA PRO A 88 -2.44 -8.35 4.44
C PRO A 88 -3.14 -6.99 4.54
N SER A 89 -2.80 -6.17 5.57
CA SER A 89 -3.34 -4.81 5.71
C SER A 89 -2.70 -3.83 4.72
N GLY A 90 -3.47 -3.37 3.72
CA GLY A 90 -2.98 -2.44 2.71
C GLY A 90 -2.56 -1.08 3.26
N HIS A 91 -3.30 -0.52 4.23
CA HIS A 91 -2.92 0.73 4.90
C HIS A 91 -1.57 0.62 5.60
N THR A 92 -1.35 -0.51 6.30
CA THR A 92 -0.09 -0.76 6.98
C THR A 92 1.04 -1.01 5.98
N SER A 93 0.79 -1.76 4.91
CA SER A 93 1.78 -1.98 3.85
C SER A 93 2.24 -0.66 3.23
N ALA A 94 1.31 0.22 2.84
CA ALA A 94 1.64 1.51 2.24
C ALA A 94 2.42 2.42 3.19
N ALA A 95 1.97 2.57 4.45
CA ALA A 95 2.66 3.37 5.46
C ALA A 95 4.07 2.83 5.75
N SER A 96 4.20 1.51 5.89
CA SER A 96 5.47 0.86 6.21
C SER A 96 6.45 0.89 5.04
N GLN A 97 5.98 0.92 3.79
CA GLN A 97 6.84 1.06 2.62
C GLN A 97 7.58 2.41 2.64
N GLY A 98 6.86 3.53 2.86
CA GLY A 98 7.50 4.84 2.98
C GLY A 98 8.44 4.93 4.17
N ALA A 99 8.08 4.32 5.32
CA ALA A 99 8.93 4.26 6.51
C ALA A 99 10.20 3.43 6.27
N ALA A 100 10.08 2.27 5.62
CA ALA A 100 11.19 1.41 5.26
C ALA A 100 12.16 2.12 4.30
N TYR A 101 11.62 2.80 3.28
CA TYR A 101 12.43 3.60 2.38
C TYR A 101 13.24 4.66 3.12
N LEU A 102 12.61 5.44 3.99
CA LEU A 102 13.31 6.45 4.80
C LEU A 102 14.39 5.83 5.68
N GLN A 103 14.10 4.67 6.29
CA GLN A 103 15.06 3.95 7.13
C GLN A 103 16.29 3.50 6.34
N PHE A 104 16.08 2.88 5.17
CA PHE A 104 17.15 2.27 4.40
C PHE A 104 17.94 3.28 3.56
N ARG A 105 17.29 4.35 3.09
CA ARG A 105 17.93 5.37 2.26
C ARG A 105 18.57 6.50 3.08
N TYR A 106 17.89 6.97 4.12
CA TYR A 106 18.32 8.16 4.90
C TYR A 106 18.62 7.87 6.36
N GLY A 107 18.44 6.62 6.80
CA GLY A 107 18.83 6.18 8.15
C GLY A 107 17.80 6.44 9.23
N SER A 108 18.18 6.11 10.46
CA SER A 108 17.26 6.01 11.59
C SER A 108 16.64 7.34 12.06
N VAL A 109 17.28 8.46 11.75
CA VAL A 109 16.74 9.79 12.09
C VAL A 109 15.39 10.03 11.40
N TYR A 110 15.24 9.58 10.17
CA TYR A 110 14.00 9.65 9.40
C TYR A 110 13.15 8.38 9.56
N GLY A 111 13.79 7.22 9.58
CA GLY A 111 13.10 5.93 9.58
C GLY A 111 12.36 5.63 10.87
N ILE A 112 12.96 5.88 12.05
CA ILE A 112 12.32 5.57 13.34
C ILE A 112 11.01 6.35 13.54
N PRO A 113 10.94 7.69 13.35
CA PRO A 113 9.68 8.42 13.44
C PRO A 113 8.64 7.94 12.41
N ALA A 114 9.07 7.62 11.19
CA ALA A 114 8.18 7.13 10.15
C ALA A 114 7.59 5.75 10.50
N TYR A 115 8.39 4.82 11.03
CA TYR A 115 7.90 3.54 11.52
C TYR A 115 6.98 3.68 12.72
N ALA A 116 7.27 4.59 13.66
CA ALA A 116 6.37 4.88 14.77
C ALA A 116 4.99 5.34 14.24
N ALA A 117 4.96 6.23 13.24
CA ALA A 117 3.73 6.65 12.58
C ALA A 117 3.03 5.48 11.86
N ALA A 118 3.76 4.61 11.17
CA ALA A 118 3.21 3.44 10.49
C ALA A 118 2.61 2.41 11.47
N VAL A 119 3.20 2.23 12.65
CA VAL A 119 2.62 1.40 13.73
C VAL A 119 1.27 1.96 14.18
N VAL A 120 1.14 3.29 14.33
CA VAL A 120 -0.14 3.92 14.67
C VAL A 120 -1.18 3.72 13.54
N VAL A 121 -0.75 3.73 12.27
CA VAL A 121 -1.63 3.35 11.14
C VAL A 121 -2.13 1.91 11.34
N GLY A 122 -1.25 0.96 11.61
CA GLY A 122 -1.62 -0.44 11.85
C GLY A 122 -2.59 -0.58 13.02
N TYR A 123 -2.31 0.05 14.15
CA TYR A 123 -3.19 0.08 15.32
C TYR A 123 -4.58 0.62 14.98
N SER A 124 -4.66 1.70 14.19
CA SER A 124 -5.93 2.28 13.78
C SER A 124 -6.82 1.30 13.01
N ARG A 125 -6.23 0.37 12.26
CA ARG A 125 -6.97 -0.65 11.50
C ARG A 125 -7.52 -1.75 12.38
N VAL A 126 -6.79 -2.11 13.44
CA VAL A 126 -7.26 -3.09 14.43
C VAL A 126 -8.36 -2.49 15.30
N GLU A 127 -8.19 -1.26 15.77
CA GLU A 127 -9.20 -0.53 16.56
C GLU A 127 -10.50 -0.34 15.77
N ALA A 128 -10.43 -0.04 14.47
CA ALA A 128 -11.58 0.09 13.60
C ALA A 128 -12.21 -1.26 13.17
N ASN A 129 -11.76 -2.40 13.72
CA ASN A 129 -12.21 -3.76 13.36
C ASN A 129 -12.09 -4.08 11.87
N LYS A 130 -11.12 -3.51 11.17
CA LYS A 130 -10.88 -3.75 9.73
C LYS A 130 -9.85 -4.83 9.46
N HIS A 131 -8.91 -5.03 10.40
CA HIS A 131 -7.80 -5.97 10.28
C HIS A 131 -7.47 -6.61 11.62
N TYR A 132 -6.92 -7.81 11.58
CA TYR A 132 -6.28 -8.44 12.74
C TYR A 132 -4.82 -7.99 12.86
N TRP A 133 -4.22 -8.16 14.04
CA TRP A 133 -2.80 -7.88 14.25
C TRP A 133 -1.88 -8.65 13.30
N ARG A 134 -2.24 -9.88 12.94
CA ARG A 134 -1.49 -10.69 11.96
C ARG A 134 -1.45 -10.02 10.57
N ASP A 135 -2.55 -9.38 10.16
CA ASP A 135 -2.64 -8.70 8.86
C ASP A 135 -1.77 -7.43 8.85
N VAL A 136 -1.72 -6.74 9.99
CA VAL A 136 -0.87 -5.57 10.23
C VAL A 136 0.61 -5.97 10.20
N ALA A 137 0.98 -7.00 10.98
CA ALA A 137 2.36 -7.49 11.02
C ALA A 137 2.84 -7.99 9.65
N ALA A 138 1.97 -8.73 8.93
CA ALA A 138 2.27 -9.20 7.57
C ALA A 138 2.45 -8.05 6.59
N GLY A 139 1.58 -7.03 6.63
CA GLY A 139 1.70 -5.84 5.78
C GLY A 139 2.99 -5.06 6.03
N MET A 140 3.37 -4.90 7.29
CA MET A 140 4.63 -4.26 7.68
C MET A 140 5.85 -5.07 7.22
N ALA A 141 5.87 -6.38 7.45
CA ALA A 141 6.97 -7.25 7.05
C ALA A 141 7.14 -7.29 5.53
N LEU A 142 6.02 -7.43 4.79
CA LEU A 142 6.01 -7.43 3.33
C LEU A 142 6.63 -6.15 2.76
N ALA A 143 6.14 -5.00 3.18
CA ALA A 143 6.59 -3.71 2.69
C ALA A 143 8.06 -3.44 3.04
N THR A 144 8.47 -3.78 4.27
CA THR A 144 9.86 -3.65 4.73
C THR A 144 10.78 -4.56 3.92
N GLY A 145 10.39 -5.82 3.67
CA GLY A 145 11.19 -6.78 2.90
C GLY A 145 11.37 -6.36 1.44
N ILE A 146 10.30 -5.92 0.78
CA ILE A 146 10.35 -5.41 -0.60
C ILE A 146 11.27 -4.18 -0.68
N GLN A 147 11.07 -3.20 0.20
CA GLN A 147 11.88 -1.98 0.18
C GLN A 147 13.35 -2.25 0.53
N TYR A 148 13.61 -3.18 1.44
CA TYR A 148 14.98 -3.64 1.73
C TYR A 148 15.64 -4.23 0.48
N ALA A 149 14.96 -5.13 -0.22
CA ALA A 149 15.49 -5.76 -1.44
C ALA A 149 15.83 -4.72 -2.52
N ILE A 150 15.01 -3.69 -2.66
CA ILE A 150 15.22 -2.62 -3.64
C ILE A 150 16.37 -1.70 -3.21
N THR A 151 16.34 -1.17 -1.99
CA THR A 151 17.25 -0.10 -1.56
C THR A 151 18.62 -0.62 -1.10
N VAL A 152 18.65 -1.77 -0.41
CA VAL A 152 19.89 -2.35 0.15
C VAL A 152 20.35 -3.55 -0.68
N GLY A 153 19.40 -4.38 -1.14
CA GLY A 153 19.69 -5.58 -1.91
C GLY A 153 19.99 -5.33 -3.39
N GLY A 154 19.96 -4.08 -3.85
CA GLY A 154 20.32 -3.69 -5.22
C GLY A 154 19.36 -4.16 -6.31
N ILE A 155 18.15 -4.67 -5.96
CA ILE A 155 17.16 -5.14 -6.94
C ILE A 155 16.33 -3.95 -7.44
N SER A 156 16.98 -2.90 -7.89
CA SER A 156 16.32 -1.72 -8.46
C SER A 156 16.63 -1.63 -9.95
N ALA A 157 15.67 -1.12 -10.72
CA ALA A 157 15.88 -0.81 -12.14
C ALA A 157 16.99 0.24 -12.34
N THR A 158 17.32 1.03 -11.33
CA THR A 158 18.44 1.98 -11.36
C THR A 158 19.80 1.28 -11.47
N ASN A 159 19.88 0.01 -11.03
CA ASN A 159 21.08 -0.82 -11.10
C ASN A 159 21.13 -1.68 -12.37
N LEU A 160 20.09 -1.62 -13.22
CA LEU A 160 20.02 -2.36 -14.47
C LEU A 160 20.60 -1.52 -15.60
N VAL A 161 21.66 -2.03 -16.21
CA VAL A 161 22.27 -1.46 -17.43
C VAL A 161 21.88 -2.32 -18.62
N LEU A 162 21.23 -1.72 -19.61
CA LEU A 162 20.87 -2.37 -20.88
C LEU A 162 21.62 -1.65 -22.00
N ILE A 163 22.51 -2.36 -22.69
CA ILE A 163 23.30 -1.82 -23.81
C ILE A 163 22.93 -2.63 -25.06
N PRO A 164 22.24 -2.04 -26.04
CA PRO A 164 22.10 -2.67 -27.34
C PRO A 164 23.45 -2.72 -28.03
N TYR A 165 23.80 -3.86 -28.63
CA TYR A 165 25.00 -3.99 -29.46
C TYR A 165 24.64 -4.53 -30.84
N PHE A 166 25.46 -4.12 -31.79
CA PHE A 166 25.41 -4.58 -33.19
C PHE A 166 26.84 -4.83 -33.67
N ASP A 167 27.13 -6.07 -34.02
CA ASP A 167 28.45 -6.54 -34.44
C ASP A 167 28.45 -6.99 -35.92
N GLY A 168 27.69 -6.33 -36.78
CA GLY A 168 27.57 -6.65 -38.19
C GLY A 168 26.77 -7.92 -38.50
N ASP A 169 27.06 -9.01 -37.84
CA ASP A 169 26.38 -10.31 -38.02
C ASP A 169 25.41 -10.64 -36.86
N GLU A 170 25.61 -10.03 -35.69
CA GLU A 170 24.78 -10.27 -34.51
C GLU A 170 24.19 -8.98 -33.94
N THR A 171 22.96 -9.06 -33.56
CA THR A 171 22.24 -7.98 -32.81
C THR A 171 21.74 -8.52 -31.50
N GLY A 172 22.01 -7.82 -30.42
CA GLY A 172 21.60 -8.25 -29.09
C GLY A 172 21.49 -7.11 -28.11
N ILE A 173 21.16 -7.48 -26.85
CA ILE A 173 21.13 -6.57 -25.71
C ILE A 173 22.03 -7.16 -24.64
N TYR A 174 23.07 -6.42 -24.25
CA TYR A 174 23.83 -6.72 -23.04
C TYR A 174 23.06 -6.20 -21.85
N ALA A 175 22.77 -7.08 -20.87
CA ALA A 175 22.11 -6.74 -19.63
C ALA A 175 23.07 -6.99 -18.46
N SER A 176 23.25 -5.98 -17.60
CA SER A 176 24.03 -6.09 -16.37
C SER A 176 23.23 -5.52 -15.22
N LEU A 177 23.16 -6.27 -14.11
CA LEU A 177 22.60 -5.83 -12.86
C LEU A 177 23.71 -5.76 -11.82
N SER A 178 23.93 -4.56 -11.25
CA SER A 178 24.93 -4.33 -10.20
C SER A 178 24.26 -4.42 -8.83
N PHE A 179 24.88 -5.14 -7.89
CA PHE A 179 24.40 -5.33 -6.53
C PHE A 179 25.30 -4.60 -5.55
#